data_faca96ed3f375df9e58579d019284e96
#
_entry.id   faca96ed3f375df9e58579d019284e96
#
_cell.length_a   1.000
_cell.length_b   1.000
_cell.length_c   1.000
_cell.angle_alpha   90.00
_cell.angle_beta   90.00
_cell.angle_gamma   90.00
#
_symmetry.space_group_name_H-M   'P 1'
#
loop_
_entity.id
_entity.type
_entity.pdbx_description
1 polymer ?
#
loop_
_entity_poly.entity_id
_entity_poly.type
_entity_poly.pdbx_seq_one_letter_code
_entity_poly.pdbx_strand_id
1 'polypeptide(L)'
;MSNVTADTVPPLALAAAAGDRAARHREVTAPIRALLDGEDDWIAGVSTTVAELHAAFDFFDWTGVYRLIRPDLLVIGPYQGGHGCLRIEISRGVCGAAVRAQ
;
A
#
# COMPACT_ATOMS: atom_id res chain seq x y z
N MET A 1 -6.43 -4.48 4.90
CA MET A 1 -5.57 -3.30 4.72
C MET A 1 -5.92 -2.26 5.76
N SER A 2 -4.92 -1.74 6.38
CA SER A 2 -5.04 -0.87 7.54
C SER A 2 -5.02 0.60 7.15
N ASN A 3 -5.94 1.03 6.33
CA ASN A 3 -6.00 2.43 5.93
C ASN A 3 -6.90 3.22 6.85
N VAL A 4 -6.41 4.35 7.29
CA VAL A 4 -7.20 5.29 8.07
C VAL A 4 -8.18 5.98 7.13
N THR A 5 -9.44 6.02 7.54
CA THR A 5 -10.44 6.77 6.80
C THR A 5 -10.46 8.22 7.28
N ALA A 6 -10.44 9.14 6.35
CA ALA A 6 -10.44 10.56 6.65
C ALA A 6 -11.77 11.05 7.22
N ASP A 7 -12.83 10.26 7.10
CA ASP A 7 -14.19 10.64 7.49
C ASP A 7 -14.34 10.89 8.98
N THR A 8 -13.45 10.33 9.81
CA THR A 8 -13.53 10.45 11.25
C THR A 8 -12.73 11.64 11.80
N VAL A 9 -12.11 12.44 10.94
CA VAL A 9 -11.19 13.50 11.35
C VAL A 9 -11.80 14.87 11.04
N PRO A 10 -11.75 15.85 11.97
CA PRO A 10 -12.24 17.21 11.69
C PRO A 10 -11.49 17.87 10.51
N PRO A 11 -12.15 18.75 9.74
CA PRO A 11 -11.53 19.35 8.55
C PRO A 11 -10.22 20.08 8.80
N LEU A 12 -10.09 20.82 9.91
CA LEU A 12 -8.85 21.53 10.22
C LEU A 12 -7.71 20.55 10.53
N ALA A 13 -8.01 19.50 11.28
CA ALA A 13 -7.04 18.47 11.58
C ALA A 13 -6.63 17.71 10.31
N LEU A 14 -7.57 17.50 9.37
CA LEU A 14 -7.28 16.90 8.09
C LEU A 14 -6.30 17.72 7.27
N ALA A 15 -6.47 19.05 7.24
CA ALA A 15 -5.58 19.92 6.48
C ALA A 15 -4.15 19.87 7.02
N ALA A 16 -3.99 19.94 8.35
CA ALA A 16 -2.67 19.86 8.99
C ALA A 16 -2.05 18.47 8.77
N ALA A 17 -2.83 17.42 8.97
CA ALA A 17 -2.35 16.05 8.77
C ALA A 17 -1.97 15.79 7.31
N ALA A 18 -2.68 16.38 6.34
CA ALA A 18 -2.35 16.23 4.93
C ALA A 18 -0.99 16.84 4.61
N GLY A 19 -0.66 18.02 5.19
CA GLY A 19 0.64 18.63 5.03
C GLY A 19 1.77 17.78 5.59
N ASP A 20 1.56 17.26 6.81
CA ASP A 20 2.54 16.39 7.47
C ASP A 20 2.70 15.08 6.68
N ARG A 21 1.62 14.52 6.17
CA ARG A 21 1.68 13.29 5.38
C ARG A 21 2.41 13.51 4.06
N ALA A 22 2.18 14.64 3.41
CA ALA A 22 2.87 14.95 2.17
C ALA A 22 4.38 15.06 2.38
N ALA A 23 4.80 15.74 3.47
CA ALA A 23 6.21 15.84 3.82
C ALA A 23 6.79 14.47 4.13
N ARG A 24 6.06 13.66 4.89
CA ARG A 24 6.50 12.30 5.25
C ARG A 24 6.63 11.41 4.01
N HIS A 25 5.68 11.51 3.09
CA HIS A 25 5.76 10.75 1.84
C HIS A 25 6.99 11.12 1.03
N ARG A 26 7.34 12.39 0.97
CA ARG A 26 8.55 12.82 0.28
C ARG A 26 9.80 12.25 0.93
N GLU A 27 9.86 12.25 2.26
CA GLU A 27 10.99 11.69 3.01
C GLU A 27 11.17 10.20 2.75
N VAL A 28 10.08 9.46 2.61
CA VAL A 28 10.11 8.03 2.35
C VAL A 28 10.39 7.74 0.89
N THR A 29 9.82 8.52 -0.02
CA THR A 29 9.94 8.28 -1.46
C THR A 29 11.37 8.46 -1.96
N ALA A 30 12.12 9.43 -1.44
CA ALA A 30 13.47 9.69 -1.89
C ALA A 30 14.41 8.51 -1.67
N PRO A 31 14.47 7.89 -0.48
CA PRO A 31 15.26 6.68 -0.29
C PRO A 31 14.84 5.52 -1.18
N ILE A 32 13.54 5.35 -1.38
CA ILE A 32 13.02 4.28 -2.24
C ILE A 32 13.51 4.48 -3.67
N ARG A 33 13.40 5.69 -4.18
CA ARG A 33 13.90 6.00 -5.53
C ARG A 33 15.38 5.72 -5.68
N ALA A 34 16.17 6.04 -4.65
CA ALA A 34 17.61 5.78 -4.67
C ALA A 34 17.89 4.28 -4.69
N LEU A 35 17.16 3.49 -3.89
CA LEU A 35 17.32 2.05 -3.85
C LEU A 35 16.92 1.38 -5.16
N LEU A 36 15.93 1.93 -5.85
CA LEU A 36 15.40 1.33 -7.07
C LEU A 36 16.05 1.86 -8.35
N ASP A 37 17.00 2.76 -8.23
CA ASP A 37 17.67 3.34 -9.39
C ASP A 37 18.33 2.23 -10.21
N GLY A 38 17.96 2.11 -11.48
CA GLY A 38 18.48 1.08 -12.36
C GLY A 38 17.87 -0.31 -12.19
N GLU A 39 16.93 -0.48 -11.24
CA GLU A 39 16.29 -1.77 -11.02
C GLU A 39 15.15 -1.98 -12.00
N ASP A 40 15.20 -3.08 -12.75
CA ASP A 40 14.17 -3.42 -13.73
C ASP A 40 13.38 -4.68 -13.39
N ASP A 41 13.68 -5.35 -12.29
CA ASP A 41 12.92 -6.51 -11.83
C ASP A 41 11.76 -6.01 -10.96
N TRP A 42 10.52 -6.28 -11.39
CA TRP A 42 9.37 -5.74 -10.67
C TRP A 42 9.18 -6.37 -9.28
N ILE A 43 9.57 -7.63 -9.10
CA ILE A 43 9.47 -8.28 -7.78
C ILE A 43 10.43 -7.62 -6.81
N ALA A 44 11.67 -7.42 -7.24
CA ALA A 44 12.67 -6.74 -6.41
C ALA A 44 12.21 -5.32 -6.07
N GLY A 45 11.71 -4.60 -7.06
CA GLY A 45 11.26 -3.23 -6.87
C GLY A 45 10.07 -3.13 -5.93
N VAL A 46 9.05 -3.94 -6.14
CA VAL A 46 7.84 -3.93 -5.31
C VAL A 46 8.15 -4.42 -3.91
N SER A 47 8.94 -5.47 -3.76
CA SER A 47 9.31 -6.00 -2.44
C SER A 47 10.05 -4.95 -1.61
N THR A 48 10.99 -4.25 -2.23
CA THR A 48 11.74 -3.19 -1.55
C THR A 48 10.82 -2.03 -1.19
N THR A 49 9.95 -1.62 -2.09
CA THR A 49 9.01 -0.54 -1.82
C THR A 49 8.09 -0.89 -0.66
N VAL A 50 7.54 -2.09 -0.65
CA VAL A 50 6.66 -2.55 0.43
C VAL A 50 7.41 -2.57 1.76
N ALA A 51 8.63 -3.07 1.78
CA ALA A 51 9.44 -3.13 2.99
C ALA A 51 9.74 -1.73 3.54
N GLU A 52 10.13 -0.80 2.67
CA GLU A 52 10.43 0.57 3.08
C GLU A 52 9.20 1.30 3.59
N LEU A 53 8.06 1.15 2.90
CA LEU A 53 6.82 1.78 3.35
C LEU A 53 6.36 1.22 4.70
N HIS A 54 6.43 -0.07 4.88
CA HIS A 54 6.00 -0.69 6.13
C HIS A 54 6.90 -0.25 7.30
N ALA A 55 8.19 -0.15 7.06
CA ALA A 55 9.13 0.29 8.09
C ALA A 55 8.98 1.78 8.42
N ALA A 56 8.58 2.59 7.44
CA ALA A 56 8.49 4.04 7.62
C ALA A 56 7.25 4.48 8.40
N PHE A 57 6.18 3.69 8.37
CA PHE A 57 4.91 4.06 9.00
C PHE A 57 4.52 2.99 10.01
N ASP A 58 4.71 3.29 11.28
CA ASP A 58 4.45 2.34 12.36
C ASP A 58 2.96 2.06 12.62
N PHE A 59 2.07 2.86 12.01
CA PHE A 59 0.64 2.60 12.11
C PHE A 59 0.13 1.61 11.06
N PHE A 60 0.98 1.13 10.15
CA PHE A 60 0.58 0.11 9.19
C PHE A 60 0.72 -1.26 9.82
N ASP A 61 -0.39 -2.00 9.89
CA ASP A 61 -0.37 -3.39 10.32
C ASP A 61 0.05 -4.31 9.20
N TRP A 62 -0.26 -3.92 7.97
CA TRP A 62 0.02 -4.72 6.78
C TRP A 62 0.23 -3.80 5.59
N THR A 63 1.26 -4.08 4.82
CA THR A 63 1.56 -3.35 3.59
C THR A 63 1.89 -4.38 2.52
N GLY A 64 1.24 -4.28 1.38
CA GLY A 64 1.51 -5.24 0.33
C GLY A 64 0.70 -4.95 -0.92
N VAL A 65 0.84 -5.84 -1.89
CA VAL A 65 0.14 -5.73 -3.16
C VAL A 65 -0.59 -7.01 -3.48
N TYR A 66 -1.69 -6.87 -4.19
CA TYR A 66 -2.40 -7.98 -4.82
C TYR A 66 -2.33 -7.80 -6.32
N ARG A 67 -2.09 -8.90 -7.04
CA ARG A 67 -2.00 -8.89 -8.49
C ARG A 67 -3.32 -9.36 -9.07
N LEU A 68 -3.86 -8.62 -10.02
CA LEU A 68 -5.04 -9.04 -10.76
C LEU A 68 -4.58 -9.96 -11.88
N ILE A 69 -4.68 -11.27 -11.69
CA ILE A 69 -4.20 -12.24 -12.67
C ILE A 69 -5.28 -12.75 -13.62
N ARG A 70 -6.55 -12.53 -13.27
CA ARG A 70 -7.72 -12.76 -14.10
C ARG A 70 -8.75 -11.71 -13.75
N PRO A 71 -9.73 -11.43 -14.59
CA PRO A 71 -10.72 -10.39 -14.28
C PRO A 71 -11.45 -10.57 -12.95
N ASP A 72 -11.49 -11.79 -12.43
CA ASP A 72 -12.22 -12.13 -11.20
C ASP A 72 -11.33 -12.60 -10.06
N LEU A 73 -10.00 -12.51 -10.19
CA LEU A 73 -9.11 -13.11 -9.19
C LEU A 73 -7.90 -12.24 -8.88
N LEU A 74 -7.74 -11.92 -7.60
CA LEU A 74 -6.54 -11.31 -7.05
C LEU A 74 -5.68 -12.38 -6.38
N VAL A 75 -4.37 -12.31 -6.60
CA VAL A 75 -3.40 -13.17 -5.94
C VAL A 75 -2.39 -12.31 -5.22
N ILE A 76 -2.07 -12.68 -3.98
CA ILE A 76 -1.16 -11.90 -3.17
C ILE A 76 0.22 -11.81 -3.82
N GLY A 77 0.82 -10.63 -3.71
CA GLY A 77 2.20 -10.38 -4.13
C GLY A 77 3.09 -10.12 -2.93
N PRO A 78 4.19 -9.42 -3.10
CA PRO A 78 5.07 -9.06 -1.99
C PRO A 78 4.33 -8.28 -0.90
N TYR A 79 4.60 -8.62 0.37
CA TYR A 79 3.95 -7.95 1.49
C TYR A 79 4.80 -8.04 2.74
N GLN A 80 4.45 -7.17 3.72
CA GLN A 80 5.00 -7.15 5.06
C GLN A 80 3.86 -7.12 6.06
N GLY A 81 4.07 -7.76 7.21
CA GLY A 81 3.05 -7.87 8.24
C GLY A 81 2.63 -9.31 8.43
N GLY A 82 1.47 -9.53 9.04
CA GLY A 82 0.92 -10.86 9.18
C GLY A 82 0.52 -11.45 7.84
N HIS A 83 0.30 -12.76 7.79
CA HIS A 83 -0.10 -13.38 6.53
C HIS A 83 -1.46 -12.86 6.08
N GLY A 84 -1.62 -12.72 4.76
CA GLY A 84 -2.88 -12.32 4.15
C GLY A 84 -3.53 -13.47 3.39
N CYS A 85 -4.71 -13.21 2.85
CA CYS A 85 -5.37 -14.19 1.99
C CYS A 85 -4.55 -14.37 0.72
N LEU A 86 -4.26 -15.63 0.37
CA LEU A 86 -3.46 -15.92 -0.83
C LEU A 86 -4.20 -15.55 -2.11
N ARG A 87 -5.50 -15.79 -2.14
CA ARG A 87 -6.34 -15.50 -3.29
C ARG A 87 -7.63 -14.87 -2.84
N ILE A 88 -8.08 -13.87 -3.60
CA ILE A 88 -9.32 -13.16 -3.30
C ILE A 88 -10.15 -13.08 -4.57
N GLU A 89 -11.36 -13.61 -4.52
CA GLU A 89 -12.33 -13.42 -5.58
C GLU A 89 -12.85 -11.99 -5.53
N ILE A 90 -12.97 -11.37 -6.71
CA ILE A 90 -13.33 -9.95 -6.79
C ILE A 90 -14.73 -9.67 -6.25
N SER A 91 -15.59 -10.68 -6.21
CA SER A 91 -16.93 -10.53 -5.62
C SER A 91 -16.92 -10.35 -4.10
N ARG A 92 -15.76 -10.47 -3.45
CA ARG A 92 -15.67 -10.45 -1.98
C ARG A 92 -14.55 -9.54 -1.49
N GLY A 93 -14.70 -9.06 -0.24
CA GLY A 93 -13.68 -8.33 0.48
C GLY A 93 -13.46 -6.91 0.00
N VAL A 94 -12.58 -6.21 0.73
CA VAL A 94 -12.26 -4.80 0.45
C VAL A 94 -11.52 -4.67 -0.88
N CYS A 95 -10.56 -5.54 -1.12
CA CYS A 95 -9.79 -5.49 -2.36
C CYS A 95 -10.67 -5.79 -3.57
N GLY A 96 -11.60 -6.74 -3.44
CA GLY A 96 -12.56 -7.03 -4.49
C GLY A 96 -13.45 -5.83 -4.77
N ALA A 97 -13.93 -5.16 -3.72
CA ALA A 97 -14.74 -3.95 -3.88
C ALA A 97 -13.96 -2.85 -4.58
N ALA A 98 -12.69 -2.66 -4.23
CA ALA A 98 -11.85 -1.65 -4.86
C ALA A 98 -11.66 -1.90 -6.36
N VAL A 99 -11.46 -3.16 -6.74
CA VAL A 99 -11.31 -3.51 -8.15
C VAL A 99 -12.61 -3.27 -8.91
N ARG A 100 -13.75 -3.66 -8.32
CA ARG A 100 -15.05 -3.45 -8.97
C ARG A 100 -15.37 -1.98 -9.16
N ALA A 101 -14.86 -1.12 -8.32
CA ALA A 101 -15.12 0.33 -8.37
C ALA A 101 -14.30 1.08 -9.40
N GLN A 102 -13.33 0.44 -10.01
CA GLN A 102 -12.49 1.08 -11.03
C GLN A 102 -13.21 1.39 -12.31
#